data_a06d51ed51d07a69b87a598de6d80b6d
#
_entry.id   a06d51ed51d07a69b87a598de6d80b6d
#
_cell.length_a   1.000
_cell.length_b   1.000
_cell.length_c   1.000
_cell.angle_alpha   90.00
_cell.angle_beta   90.00
_cell.angle_gamma   90.00
#
_symmetry.space_group_name_H-M   'P 1'
#
loop_
_entity.id
_entity.type
_entity.pdbx_description
1 polymer ?
#
loop_
_entity_poly.entity_id
_entity_poly.type
_entity_poly.pdbx_seq_one_letter_code
_entity_poly.pdbx_strand_id
1 'polypeptide(L)'
;QFFTFASSCSNKIPIIISGPTMERDLVSSLAQYNVIKYFNKPIKFDIFFKAIAKSLMSTFAFDPTLGAMEIHVNNNIIFIEVAKGLNREKLSILKYRLTEIIDLAHISTPKIVLMMSDLTLSFVDGANVELLLDNILADSRVQAKNLKIITTDSFTKDLVAGHVQYSGVQVAISLPLILNSIVDKTETTDIANLITEKVLD
;
A
#
# COMPACT_ATOMS: atom_id res chain seq x y z
N GLN A 1 -9.06 27.89 -14.99
CA GLN A 1 -9.75 27.34 -16.18
C GLN A 1 -10.63 26.15 -15.84
N PHE A 2 -10.12 25.08 -15.18
CA PHE A 2 -10.92 23.89 -14.83
C PHE A 2 -12.13 24.24 -13.94
N PHE A 3 -11.92 24.99 -12.86
CA PHE A 3 -13.00 25.38 -11.94
C PHE A 3 -14.03 26.30 -12.59
N THR A 4 -13.61 27.18 -13.48
CA THR A 4 -14.53 28.05 -14.26
C THR A 4 -15.40 27.22 -15.18
N PHE A 5 -14.82 26.20 -15.84
CA PHE A 5 -15.56 25.25 -16.66
C PHE A 5 -16.55 24.41 -15.82
N ALA A 6 -16.09 23.85 -14.70
CA ALA A 6 -16.94 23.06 -13.82
C ALA A 6 -18.14 23.86 -13.26
N SER A 7 -17.96 25.16 -13.01
CA SER A 7 -19.02 26.06 -12.55
C SER A 7 -20.03 26.42 -13.65
N SER A 8 -19.64 26.34 -14.92
CA SER A 8 -20.52 26.66 -16.07
C SER A 8 -21.42 25.47 -16.45
N CYS A 9 -21.15 24.28 -15.95
CA CYS A 9 -22.00 23.10 -16.18
C CYS A 9 -23.32 23.25 -15.42
N SER A 10 -24.44 23.05 -16.10
CA SER A 10 -25.81 23.14 -15.53
C SER A 10 -26.05 22.10 -14.41
N ASN A 11 -25.36 20.98 -14.42
CA ASN A 11 -25.34 19.99 -13.34
C ASN A 11 -24.15 20.29 -12.40
N LYS A 12 -24.46 20.66 -11.17
CA LYS A 12 -23.46 20.88 -10.12
C LYS A 12 -22.83 19.54 -9.69
N ILE A 13 -21.88 19.05 -10.48
CA ILE A 13 -21.14 17.83 -10.17
C ILE A 13 -20.30 18.09 -8.91
N PRO A 14 -20.43 17.26 -7.87
CA PRO A 14 -19.57 17.37 -6.67
C PRO A 14 -18.11 17.06 -7.03
N ILE A 15 -17.20 17.92 -6.59
CA ILE A 15 -15.78 17.81 -6.87
C ILE A 15 -15.05 17.43 -5.58
N ILE A 16 -14.21 16.41 -5.67
CA ILE A 16 -13.26 16.01 -4.62
C ILE A 16 -11.85 16.32 -5.14
N ILE A 17 -11.06 17.00 -4.33
CA ILE A 17 -9.67 17.37 -4.67
C ILE A 17 -8.71 16.70 -3.69
N SER A 18 -7.55 16.30 -4.19
CA SER A 18 -6.43 15.88 -3.35
C SER A 18 -5.15 16.63 -3.73
N GLY A 19 -4.35 16.97 -2.72
CA GLY A 19 -3.10 17.72 -2.92
C GLY A 19 -2.28 17.82 -1.65
N PRO A 20 -1.18 18.59 -1.67
CA PRO A 20 -0.39 18.89 -0.48
C PRO A 20 -1.23 19.65 0.55
N THR A 21 -0.71 19.76 1.77
CA THR A 21 -1.37 20.57 2.82
C THR A 21 -1.54 22.01 2.35
N MET A 22 -2.78 22.50 2.44
CA MET A 22 -3.14 23.86 2.06
C MET A 22 -3.65 24.65 3.26
N GLU A 23 -3.55 25.98 3.20
CA GLU A 23 -4.13 26.87 4.18
C GLU A 23 -5.66 26.78 4.18
N ARG A 24 -6.28 26.92 5.35
CA ARG A 24 -7.74 26.77 5.52
C ARG A 24 -8.54 27.75 4.66
N ASP A 25 -8.08 28.96 4.53
CA ASP A 25 -8.78 30.01 3.76
C ASP A 25 -8.81 29.66 2.27
N LEU A 26 -7.71 29.10 1.75
CA LEU A 26 -7.63 28.65 0.37
C LEU A 26 -8.56 27.46 0.13
N VAL A 27 -8.59 26.48 1.04
CA VAL A 27 -9.51 25.35 0.97
C VAL A 27 -10.97 25.84 1.01
N SER A 28 -11.26 26.82 1.88
CA SER A 28 -12.62 27.39 2.00
C SER A 28 -13.07 28.08 0.71
N SER A 29 -12.16 28.75 0.00
CA SER A 29 -12.46 29.38 -1.29
C SER A 29 -12.86 28.38 -2.39
N LEU A 30 -12.47 27.11 -2.28
CA LEU A 30 -12.84 26.06 -3.23
C LEU A 30 -14.32 25.69 -3.15
N ALA A 31 -14.99 25.96 -2.04
CA ALA A 31 -16.42 25.65 -1.84
C ALA A 31 -17.31 26.34 -2.89
N GLN A 32 -16.93 27.55 -3.36
CA GLN A 32 -17.66 28.26 -4.44
C GLN A 32 -17.73 27.47 -5.78
N TYR A 33 -16.81 26.52 -5.97
CA TYR A 33 -16.76 25.67 -7.16
C TYR A 33 -17.38 24.30 -6.97
N ASN A 34 -18.24 24.12 -5.95
CA ASN A 34 -18.85 22.85 -5.58
C ASN A 34 -17.81 21.78 -5.15
N VAL A 35 -16.70 22.22 -4.61
CA VAL A 35 -15.72 21.30 -3.99
C VAL A 35 -16.26 20.89 -2.63
N ILE A 36 -16.62 19.63 -2.51
CA ILE A 36 -17.25 19.06 -1.30
C ILE A 36 -16.22 18.54 -0.29
N LYS A 37 -15.01 18.22 -0.76
CA LYS A 37 -13.93 17.73 0.11
C LYS A 37 -12.56 17.97 -0.50
N TYR A 38 -11.61 18.34 0.35
CA TYR A 38 -10.18 18.38 0.05
C TYR A 38 -9.45 17.35 0.92
N PHE A 39 -8.59 16.55 0.32
CA PHE A 39 -7.77 15.55 1.00
C PHE A 39 -6.30 15.91 0.90
N ASN A 40 -5.63 16.02 2.03
CA ASN A 40 -4.18 16.12 2.07
C ASN A 40 -3.55 14.79 1.66
N LYS A 41 -2.50 14.85 0.89
CA LYS A 41 -1.65 13.69 0.61
C LYS A 41 -0.71 13.42 1.80
N PRO A 42 -0.51 12.16 2.20
CA PRO A 42 -1.09 10.93 1.65
C PRO A 42 -2.57 10.79 2.02
N ILE A 43 -3.37 10.29 1.07
CA ILE A 43 -4.81 10.16 1.23
C ILE A 43 -5.12 9.02 2.20
N LYS A 44 -5.94 9.30 3.23
CA LYS A 44 -6.52 8.26 4.07
C LYS A 44 -7.76 7.69 3.38
N PHE A 45 -7.64 6.49 2.84
CA PHE A 45 -8.63 5.90 1.95
C PHE A 45 -9.98 5.63 2.60
N ASP A 46 -10.00 5.22 3.86
CA ASP A 46 -11.24 5.03 4.62
C ASP A 46 -12.09 6.31 4.66
N ILE A 47 -11.45 7.47 4.86
CA ILE A 47 -12.12 8.78 4.85
C ILE A 47 -12.50 9.18 3.42
N PHE A 48 -11.67 8.84 2.44
CA PHE A 48 -11.91 9.13 1.02
C PHE A 48 -13.15 8.37 0.52
N PHE A 49 -13.21 7.05 0.74
CA PHE A 49 -14.36 6.25 0.32
C PHE A 49 -15.65 6.64 1.04
N LYS A 50 -15.59 7.00 2.33
CA LYS A 50 -16.75 7.54 3.03
C LYS A 50 -17.27 8.84 2.40
N ALA A 51 -16.37 9.71 1.93
CA ALA A 51 -16.77 10.94 1.25
C ALA A 51 -17.43 10.66 -0.11
N ILE A 52 -16.88 9.71 -0.89
CA ILE A 52 -17.48 9.28 -2.16
C ILE A 52 -18.86 8.66 -1.92
N ALA A 53 -18.97 7.72 -0.96
CA ALA A 53 -20.23 7.08 -0.60
C ALA A 53 -21.32 8.11 -0.30
N LYS A 54 -20.97 9.10 0.53
CA LYS A 54 -21.90 10.20 0.89
C LYS A 54 -22.30 11.02 -0.32
N SER A 55 -21.37 11.30 -1.24
CA SER A 55 -21.64 12.12 -2.43
C SER A 55 -22.51 11.41 -3.44
N LEU A 56 -22.36 10.09 -3.56
CA LEU A 56 -23.14 9.26 -4.48
C LEU A 56 -24.43 8.75 -3.85
N MET A 57 -24.75 9.13 -2.59
CA MET A 57 -25.88 8.60 -1.82
C MET A 57 -25.91 7.06 -1.87
N SER A 58 -24.76 6.44 -1.89
CA SER A 58 -24.57 5.00 -2.00
C SER A 58 -23.99 4.45 -0.70
N THR A 59 -24.43 3.26 -0.33
CA THR A 59 -23.79 2.50 0.74
C THR A 59 -22.78 1.55 0.12
N PHE A 60 -21.49 1.78 0.38
CA PHE A 60 -20.48 0.79 0.07
C PHE A 60 -20.48 -0.25 1.20
N ALA A 61 -20.61 -1.52 0.83
CA ALA A 61 -20.29 -2.61 1.76
C ALA A 61 -18.76 -2.66 1.90
N PHE A 62 -18.26 -2.13 3.00
CA PHE A 62 -16.83 -2.25 3.34
C PHE A 62 -16.58 -3.62 3.97
N ASP A 63 -15.46 -4.21 3.61
CA ASP A 63 -14.97 -5.41 4.28
C ASP A 63 -14.75 -5.10 5.78
N PRO A 64 -15.49 -5.73 6.70
CA PRO A 64 -15.35 -5.47 8.13
C PRO A 64 -14.06 -6.06 8.72
N THR A 65 -13.27 -6.78 7.93
CA THR A 65 -12.03 -7.41 8.39
C THR A 65 -11.09 -6.34 8.94
N LEU A 66 -10.72 -6.51 10.18
CA LEU A 66 -9.68 -5.68 10.80
C LEU A 66 -8.36 -6.00 10.10
N GLY A 67 -7.70 -5.00 9.57
CA GLY A 67 -6.39 -5.16 8.95
C GLY A 67 -5.54 -3.93 9.19
N ALA A 68 -4.29 -4.13 9.55
CA ALA A 68 -3.27 -3.10 9.56
C ALA A 68 -2.35 -3.31 8.34
N MET A 69 -2.00 -2.21 7.68
CA MET A 69 -1.04 -2.23 6.58
C MET A 69 -0.19 -0.97 6.67
N GLU A 70 1.11 -1.16 6.84
CA GLU A 70 2.10 -0.10 6.89
C GLU A 70 3.16 -0.32 5.82
N ILE A 71 3.69 0.78 5.27
CA ILE A 71 4.72 0.73 4.25
C ILE A 71 5.83 1.68 4.68
N HIS A 72 7.04 1.15 4.78
CA HIS A 72 8.25 1.89 5.11
C HIS A 72 9.28 1.74 4.00
N VAL A 73 10.03 2.81 3.75
CA VAL A 73 11.05 2.82 2.68
C VAL A 73 12.40 3.13 3.30
N ASN A 74 13.39 2.33 2.91
CA ASN A 74 14.78 2.60 3.23
C ASN A 74 15.61 2.36 1.96
N ASN A 75 16.10 3.41 1.35
CA ASN A 75 16.79 3.37 0.05
C ASN A 75 15.94 2.65 -1.01
N ASN A 76 16.44 1.52 -1.56
CA ASN A 76 15.73 0.71 -2.53
C ASN A 76 14.92 -0.46 -1.91
N ILE A 77 14.87 -0.53 -0.58
CA ILE A 77 14.15 -1.57 0.15
C ILE A 77 12.83 -1.00 0.65
N ILE A 78 11.73 -1.67 0.33
CA ILE A 78 10.38 -1.33 0.77
C ILE A 78 9.89 -2.43 1.70
N PHE A 79 9.59 -2.07 2.93
CA PHE A 79 8.97 -2.95 3.91
C PHE A 79 7.46 -2.74 3.88
N ILE A 80 6.72 -3.81 3.72
CA ILE A 80 5.26 -3.83 3.79
C ILE A 80 4.89 -4.73 4.97
N GLU A 81 4.29 -4.15 5.99
CA GLU A 81 3.75 -4.91 7.10
C GLU A 81 2.24 -5.08 6.94
N VAL A 82 1.77 -6.33 7.06
CA VAL A 82 0.35 -6.68 7.05
C VAL A 82 0.07 -7.49 8.31
N ALA A 83 -0.87 -7.01 9.13
CA ALA A 83 -1.21 -7.63 10.40
C ALA A 83 -2.73 -7.61 10.66
N LYS A 84 -3.17 -8.47 11.57
CA LYS A 84 -4.55 -8.58 12.07
C LYS A 84 -5.59 -9.09 11.08
N GLY A 85 -5.32 -9.08 9.79
CA GLY A 85 -6.22 -9.59 8.77
C GLY A 85 -5.96 -8.98 7.40
N LEU A 86 -6.49 -9.63 6.37
CA LEU A 86 -6.36 -9.23 4.96
C LEU A 86 -7.61 -8.44 4.54
N ASN A 87 -7.64 -7.15 4.86
CA ASN A 87 -8.72 -6.26 4.44
C ASN A 87 -8.66 -5.97 2.95
N ARG A 88 -9.68 -6.38 2.21
CA ARG A 88 -9.71 -6.38 0.74
C ARG A 88 -9.58 -4.99 0.13
N GLU A 89 -10.18 -3.95 0.72
CA GLU A 89 -10.06 -2.58 0.23
C GLU A 89 -8.62 -2.08 0.36
N LYS A 90 -7.96 -2.36 1.50
CA LYS A 90 -6.56 -1.99 1.70
C LYS A 90 -5.64 -2.70 0.71
N LEU A 91 -5.88 -3.99 0.47
CA LEU A 91 -5.14 -4.77 -0.53
C LEU A 91 -5.31 -4.18 -1.93
N SER A 92 -6.54 -3.84 -2.32
CA SER A 92 -6.85 -3.34 -3.67
C SER A 92 -6.16 -2.02 -4.03
N ILE A 93 -5.85 -1.19 -3.03
CA ILE A 93 -5.16 0.09 -3.24
C ILE A 93 -3.65 0.00 -3.08
N LEU A 94 -3.13 -1.13 -2.60
CA LEU A 94 -1.70 -1.32 -2.34
C LEU A 94 -0.84 -1.01 -3.56
N LYS A 95 -1.22 -1.50 -4.75
CA LYS A 95 -0.49 -1.27 -6.00
C LYS A 95 -0.28 0.22 -6.31
N TYR A 96 -1.30 1.04 -6.11
CA TYR A 96 -1.22 2.48 -6.39
C TYR A 96 -0.30 3.18 -5.40
N ARG A 97 -0.39 2.81 -4.11
CA ARG A 97 0.50 3.35 -3.08
C ARG A 97 1.94 2.94 -3.32
N LEU A 98 2.16 1.69 -3.70
CA LEU A 98 3.49 1.17 -3.96
C LEU A 98 4.13 1.87 -5.17
N THR A 99 3.39 2.00 -6.29
CA THR A 99 3.86 2.75 -7.46
C THR A 99 4.17 4.21 -7.11
N GLU A 100 3.29 4.90 -6.37
CA GLU A 100 3.53 6.28 -5.92
C GLU A 100 4.83 6.40 -5.09
N ILE A 101 5.05 5.45 -4.17
CA ILE A 101 6.26 5.42 -3.33
C ILE A 101 7.52 5.19 -4.18
N ILE A 102 7.49 4.23 -5.11
CA ILE A 102 8.61 3.91 -5.99
C ILE A 102 8.96 5.13 -6.87
N ASP A 103 7.95 5.84 -7.38
CA ASP A 103 8.13 7.05 -8.18
C ASP A 103 8.71 8.20 -7.36
N LEU A 104 8.17 8.49 -6.17
CA LEU A 104 8.63 9.58 -5.31
C LEU A 104 10.05 9.36 -4.77
N ALA A 105 10.39 8.11 -4.48
CA ALA A 105 11.72 7.73 -4.01
C ALA A 105 12.72 7.46 -5.15
N HIS A 106 12.29 7.58 -6.42
CA HIS A 106 13.11 7.34 -7.61
C HIS A 106 13.79 5.97 -7.63
N ILE A 107 13.09 4.93 -7.14
CA ILE A 107 13.63 3.57 -7.05
C ILE A 107 13.49 2.86 -8.41
N SER A 108 14.61 2.53 -9.04
CA SER A 108 14.61 1.80 -10.32
C SER A 108 14.46 0.30 -10.17
N THR A 109 14.95 -0.27 -9.06
CA THR A 109 14.90 -1.71 -8.78
C THR A 109 14.52 -1.93 -7.33
N PRO A 110 13.22 -1.91 -7.01
CA PRO A 110 12.76 -2.09 -5.64
C PRO A 110 12.99 -3.52 -5.16
N LYS A 111 13.44 -3.64 -3.93
CA LYS A 111 13.48 -4.88 -3.15
C LYS A 111 12.37 -4.80 -2.11
N ILE A 112 11.49 -5.79 -2.08
CA ILE A 112 10.33 -5.76 -1.20
C ILE A 112 10.45 -6.84 -0.13
N VAL A 113 10.20 -6.44 1.11
CA VAL A 113 10.06 -7.32 2.26
C VAL A 113 8.62 -7.21 2.75
N LEU A 114 7.84 -8.25 2.50
CA LEU A 114 6.48 -8.38 3.01
C LEU A 114 6.54 -9.11 4.36
N MET A 115 6.16 -8.44 5.43
CA MET A 115 6.03 -9.01 6.76
C MET A 115 4.56 -9.28 7.06
N MET A 116 4.23 -10.54 7.29
CA MET A 116 2.87 -10.98 7.61
C MET A 116 2.85 -11.45 9.07
N SER A 117 2.50 -10.52 9.96
CA SER A 117 2.51 -10.73 11.40
C SER A 117 1.09 -10.90 11.93
N ASP A 118 0.96 -11.72 12.97
CA ASP A 118 -0.33 -11.90 13.68
C ASP A 118 -1.49 -12.25 12.73
N LEU A 119 -1.20 -13.11 11.76
CA LEU A 119 -2.17 -13.65 10.81
C LEU A 119 -2.31 -15.16 11.00
N THR A 120 -3.56 -15.62 11.06
CA THR A 120 -3.90 -17.04 10.98
C THR A 120 -4.68 -17.22 9.68
N LEU A 121 -3.99 -17.70 8.65
CA LEU A 121 -4.54 -17.83 7.30
C LEU A 121 -4.93 -19.28 7.02
N SER A 122 -5.92 -19.42 6.16
CA SER A 122 -6.47 -20.71 5.74
C SER A 122 -6.87 -20.65 4.26
N PHE A 123 -7.36 -21.75 3.73
CA PHE A 123 -7.79 -21.85 2.33
C PHE A 123 -8.80 -20.75 1.91
N VAL A 124 -9.65 -20.30 2.82
CA VAL A 124 -10.64 -19.23 2.52
C VAL A 124 -9.98 -17.89 2.29
N ASP A 125 -8.77 -17.69 2.77
CA ASP A 125 -7.99 -16.44 2.62
C ASP A 125 -7.16 -16.41 1.33
N GLY A 126 -7.12 -17.53 0.59
CA GLY A 126 -6.27 -17.70 -0.59
C GLY A 126 -6.40 -16.57 -1.59
N ALA A 127 -7.64 -16.22 -1.96
CA ALA A 127 -7.89 -15.12 -2.91
C ALA A 127 -7.40 -13.76 -2.41
N ASN A 128 -7.38 -13.52 -1.10
CA ASN A 128 -6.86 -12.28 -0.53
C ASN A 128 -5.32 -12.29 -0.46
N VAL A 129 -4.70 -13.44 -0.23
CA VAL A 129 -3.23 -13.59 -0.31
C VAL A 129 -2.76 -13.39 -1.75
N GLU A 130 -3.44 -13.99 -2.73
CA GLU A 130 -3.16 -13.77 -4.16
C GLU A 130 -3.32 -12.29 -4.52
N LEU A 131 -4.42 -11.65 -4.13
CA LEU A 131 -4.65 -10.23 -4.37
C LEU A 131 -3.53 -9.36 -3.77
N LEU A 132 -3.03 -9.70 -2.58
CA LEU A 132 -1.90 -9.02 -1.95
C LEU A 132 -0.64 -9.14 -2.81
N LEU A 133 -0.27 -10.35 -3.21
CA LEU A 133 0.93 -10.63 -3.98
C LEU A 133 0.85 -10.03 -5.38
N ASP A 134 -0.29 -10.16 -6.06
CA ASP A 134 -0.52 -9.59 -7.38
C ASP A 134 -0.42 -8.05 -7.37
N ASN A 135 -0.94 -7.39 -6.33
CA ASN A 135 -0.82 -5.95 -6.20
C ASN A 135 0.61 -5.49 -5.88
N ILE A 136 1.40 -6.29 -5.17
CA ILE A 136 2.83 -6.01 -4.96
C ILE A 136 3.61 -6.16 -6.28
N LEU A 137 3.31 -7.20 -7.05
CA LEU A 137 3.99 -7.50 -8.32
C LEU A 137 3.41 -6.73 -9.53
N ALA A 138 2.39 -5.89 -9.34
CA ALA A 138 1.73 -5.16 -10.41
C ALA A 138 2.61 -4.09 -11.09
N ASP A 139 3.57 -3.51 -10.37
CA ASP A 139 4.53 -2.57 -10.95
C ASP A 139 5.65 -3.35 -11.66
N SER A 140 5.90 -3.03 -12.93
CA SER A 140 6.89 -3.74 -13.76
C SER A 140 8.32 -3.69 -13.24
N ARG A 141 8.64 -2.75 -12.35
CA ARG A 141 9.96 -2.63 -11.68
C ARG A 141 10.13 -3.65 -10.57
N VAL A 142 9.01 -4.18 -10.03
CA VAL A 142 9.01 -5.18 -8.96
C VAL A 142 9.11 -6.57 -9.58
N GLN A 143 10.23 -7.23 -9.37
CA GLN A 143 10.46 -8.59 -9.86
C GLN A 143 10.22 -9.61 -8.73
N ALA A 144 9.62 -10.76 -9.05
CA ALA A 144 9.33 -11.81 -8.07
C ALA A 144 10.56 -12.23 -7.24
N LYS A 145 11.74 -12.31 -7.85
CA LYS A 145 13.00 -12.62 -7.15
C LYS A 145 13.41 -11.59 -6.09
N ASN A 146 12.90 -10.35 -6.22
CA ASN A 146 13.16 -9.25 -5.29
C ASN A 146 12.08 -9.13 -4.19
N LEU A 147 11.03 -9.98 -4.24
CA LEU A 147 10.02 -10.07 -3.20
C LEU A 147 10.39 -11.16 -2.20
N LYS A 148 10.51 -10.77 -0.94
CA LYS A 148 10.75 -11.67 0.19
C LYS A 148 9.57 -11.59 1.15
N ILE A 149 9.07 -12.72 1.58
CA ILE A 149 7.94 -12.82 2.50
C ILE A 149 8.45 -13.38 3.83
N ILE A 150 8.14 -12.70 4.92
CA ILE A 150 8.38 -13.17 6.29
C ILE A 150 7.04 -13.54 6.88
N THR A 151 6.85 -14.81 7.17
CA THR A 151 5.64 -15.33 7.80
C THR A 151 5.92 -16.62 8.54
N THR A 152 5.21 -16.84 9.62
CA THR A 152 5.18 -18.15 10.31
C THR A 152 4.07 -19.05 9.79
N ASP A 153 3.22 -18.52 8.92
CA ASP A 153 2.08 -19.22 8.36
C ASP A 153 2.49 -20.16 7.22
N SER A 154 2.15 -21.46 7.35
CA SER A 154 2.47 -22.48 6.35
C SER A 154 1.62 -22.35 5.10
N PHE A 155 0.37 -21.87 5.22
CA PHE A 155 -0.55 -21.73 4.09
C PHE A 155 0.00 -20.79 3.02
N THR A 156 0.53 -19.61 3.44
CA THR A 156 1.18 -18.65 2.52
C THR A 156 2.36 -19.30 1.79
N LYS A 157 3.18 -20.09 2.49
CA LYS A 157 4.32 -20.78 1.89
C LYS A 157 3.86 -21.77 0.82
N ASP A 158 2.84 -22.58 1.12
CA ASP A 158 2.29 -23.59 0.20
C ASP A 158 1.63 -22.93 -1.01
N LEU A 159 0.90 -21.83 -0.80
CA LEU A 159 0.29 -21.05 -1.88
C LEU A 159 1.35 -20.51 -2.84
N VAL A 160 2.40 -19.87 -2.32
CA VAL A 160 3.50 -19.33 -3.15
C VAL A 160 4.19 -20.45 -3.93
N ALA A 161 4.45 -21.59 -3.30
CA ALA A 161 5.09 -22.74 -3.94
C ALA A 161 4.20 -23.39 -5.01
N GLY A 162 2.88 -23.34 -4.84
CA GLY A 162 1.91 -23.93 -5.76
C GLY A 162 1.63 -23.09 -7.03
N HIS A 163 2.03 -21.83 -7.07
CA HIS A 163 1.71 -20.92 -8.16
C HIS A 163 2.94 -20.48 -8.96
N VAL A 164 2.98 -20.85 -10.24
CA VAL A 164 4.10 -20.53 -11.16
C VAL A 164 4.35 -19.01 -11.26
N GLN A 165 3.30 -18.20 -11.18
CA GLN A 165 3.39 -16.74 -11.25
C GLN A 165 4.22 -16.12 -10.11
N TYR A 166 4.35 -16.82 -8.98
CA TYR A 166 5.18 -16.39 -7.84
C TYR A 166 6.55 -17.07 -7.83
N SER A 167 6.94 -17.73 -8.94
CA SER A 167 8.27 -18.32 -9.07
C SER A 167 9.36 -17.27 -8.86
N GLY A 168 10.27 -17.54 -7.92
CA GLY A 168 11.31 -16.61 -7.52
C GLY A 168 11.03 -15.85 -6.22
N VAL A 169 9.76 -15.79 -5.75
CA VAL A 169 9.43 -15.25 -4.42
C VAL A 169 10.03 -16.17 -3.35
N GLN A 170 10.72 -15.59 -2.39
CA GLN A 170 11.28 -16.33 -1.26
C GLN A 170 10.42 -16.14 -0.02
N VAL A 171 10.03 -17.24 0.62
CA VAL A 171 9.29 -17.23 1.88
C VAL A 171 10.21 -17.72 3.00
N ALA A 172 10.29 -16.98 4.10
CA ALA A 172 11.09 -17.28 5.27
C ALA A 172 10.30 -17.04 6.56
N ILE A 173 10.75 -17.67 7.63
CA ILE A 173 10.11 -17.53 8.95
C ILE A 173 10.68 -16.37 9.79
N SER A 174 11.79 -15.79 9.36
CA SER A 174 12.43 -14.69 10.06
C SER A 174 13.30 -13.84 9.16
N LEU A 175 13.47 -12.58 9.54
CA LEU A 175 14.29 -11.60 8.80
C LEU A 175 15.75 -12.05 8.61
N PRO A 176 16.47 -12.59 9.61
CA PRO A 176 17.86 -13.02 9.42
C PRO A 176 18.09 -14.00 8.27
N LEU A 177 17.11 -14.86 7.97
CA LEU A 177 17.22 -15.84 6.88
C LEU A 177 17.25 -15.22 5.49
N ILE A 178 16.74 -14.01 5.32
CA ILE A 178 16.66 -13.33 4.04
C ILE A 178 17.53 -12.09 3.93
N LEU A 179 18.12 -11.62 5.06
CA LEU A 179 18.93 -10.39 5.07
C LEU A 179 20.04 -10.40 4.02
N ASN A 180 20.80 -11.50 3.90
CA ASN A 180 21.89 -11.63 2.93
C ASN A 180 21.43 -11.53 1.45
N SER A 181 20.13 -11.73 1.19
CA SER A 181 19.54 -11.62 -0.15
C SER A 181 18.90 -10.26 -0.40
N ILE A 182 18.70 -9.46 0.63
CA ILE A 182 18.10 -8.13 0.55
C ILE A 182 19.19 -7.06 0.46
N VAL A 183 20.23 -7.19 1.28
CA VAL A 183 21.34 -6.22 1.36
C VAL A 183 22.47 -6.67 0.42
N ASP A 184 22.91 -5.77 -0.43
CA ASP A 184 24.10 -6.03 -1.25
C ASP A 184 25.33 -6.13 -0.36
N LYS A 185 26.19 -7.12 -0.58
CA LYS A 185 27.32 -7.51 0.29
C LYS A 185 28.33 -6.41 0.65
N THR A 186 28.19 -5.22 0.08
CA THR A 186 29.07 -4.06 0.30
C THR A 186 28.69 -3.18 1.48
N GLU A 187 27.53 -3.35 2.09
CA GLU A 187 27.01 -2.41 3.10
C GLU A 187 26.56 -3.12 4.41
N THR A 188 27.47 -3.93 4.99
CA THR A 188 27.18 -4.60 6.30
C THR A 188 26.97 -3.64 7.47
N THR A 189 27.38 -2.38 7.35
CA THR A 189 27.10 -1.32 8.33
C THR A 189 25.66 -0.85 8.32
N ASP A 190 24.96 -0.94 7.20
CA ASP A 190 23.57 -0.48 7.07
C ASP A 190 22.56 -1.45 7.70
N ILE A 191 22.91 -2.72 7.85
CA ILE A 191 22.02 -3.70 8.51
C ILE A 191 21.80 -3.35 9.99
N ALA A 192 22.83 -2.91 10.69
CA ALA A 192 22.73 -2.50 12.09
C ALA A 192 21.84 -1.25 12.22
N ASN A 193 21.99 -0.29 11.30
CA ASN A 193 21.20 0.94 11.28
C ASN A 193 19.72 0.65 10.91
N LEU A 194 19.46 -0.24 9.96
CA LEU A 194 18.11 -0.70 9.60
C LEU A 194 17.34 -1.31 10.78
N ILE A 195 18.05 -2.01 11.67
CA ILE A 195 17.45 -2.63 12.85
C ILE A 195 17.32 -1.61 13.99
N THR A 196 18.28 -0.71 14.14
CA THR A 196 18.34 0.22 15.28
C THR A 196 17.37 1.41 15.12
N GLU A 197 17.15 1.93 13.92
CA GLU A 197 16.22 3.02 13.68
C GLU A 197 14.74 2.64 13.87
N LYS A 198 14.40 1.35 13.79
CA LYS A 198 13.00 0.88 13.94
C LYS A 198 12.62 0.37 15.33
N VAL A 199 13.58 0.24 16.23
CA VAL A 199 13.33 -0.26 17.61
C VAL A 199 13.20 0.89 18.61
N LEU A 200 13.44 2.15 18.19
CA LEU A 200 13.52 3.32 19.08
C LEU A 200 12.44 4.39 18.81
N ASP A 201 11.51 4.19 17.89
CA ASP A 201 10.29 4.98 17.68
C ASP A 201 9.06 4.09 17.93
#